data_4667b18dc5220e9a5bea94efc41d5c6a
#
_entry.id   4667b18dc5220e9a5bea94efc41d5c6a
#
_cell.length_a   1.000
_cell.length_b   1.000
_cell.length_c   1.000
_cell.angle_alpha   90.00
_cell.angle_beta   90.00
_cell.angle_gamma   90.00
#
_symmetry.space_group_name_H-M   'P 1'
#
loop_
_entity.id
_entity.type
_entity.pdbx_description
1 polymer ?
#
loop_
_entity_poly.entity_id
_entity_poly.type
_entity_poly.pdbx_seq_one_letter_code
_entity_poly.pdbx_strand_id
1 'polypeptide(L)'
;MSQMEAEADADAVFRALSDPARRRLLDRLNQRNGLTLTELCAGMDMTRQSVTKHLDVLEMAGLVATRRQGREKHHYLNAAPINDIADRWIRTYDRARAEALSDLKTALEANSMSATTNTKDTMMNRTENTTFVYTTYIHATPEKVWQGLTDPAFTKQY
;
A
#
# COMPACT_ATOMS: atom_id res chain seq x y z
N MET A 1 -0.54 -22.94 -10.39
CA MET A 1 -0.99 -21.60 -10.81
C MET A 1 0.17 -20.93 -11.53
N SER A 2 -0.02 -20.63 -12.80
CA SER A 2 1.00 -19.99 -13.66
C SER A 2 1.09 -18.50 -13.28
N GLN A 3 2.28 -17.88 -13.45
CA GLN A 3 2.45 -16.43 -13.25
C GLN A 3 1.48 -15.60 -14.09
N MET A 4 1.14 -16.07 -15.29
CA MET A 4 0.15 -15.44 -16.18
C MET A 4 -1.27 -15.45 -15.61
N GLU A 5 -1.67 -16.50 -14.89
CA GLU A 5 -2.99 -16.56 -14.23
C GLU A 5 -3.07 -15.57 -13.08
N ALA A 6 -2.02 -15.47 -12.26
CA ALA A 6 -1.95 -14.53 -11.15
C ALA A 6 -1.91 -13.05 -11.61
N GLU A 7 -1.36 -12.77 -12.80
CA GLU A 7 -1.37 -11.43 -13.40
C GLU A 7 -2.76 -11.06 -13.95
N ALA A 8 -3.43 -12.01 -14.61
CA ALA A 8 -4.79 -11.80 -15.11
C ALA A 8 -5.79 -11.58 -13.97
N ASP A 9 -5.62 -12.28 -12.85
CA ASP A 9 -6.44 -12.10 -11.65
C ASP A 9 -6.21 -10.72 -11.01
N ALA A 10 -4.96 -10.25 -10.93
CA ALA A 10 -4.63 -8.94 -10.43
C ALA A 10 -5.25 -7.82 -11.29
N ASP A 11 -5.18 -7.94 -12.62
CA ASP A 11 -5.79 -6.98 -13.55
C ASP A 11 -7.31 -6.91 -13.41
N ALA A 12 -7.96 -8.04 -13.17
CA ALA A 12 -9.40 -8.10 -12.91
C ALA A 12 -9.76 -7.35 -11.62
N VAL A 13 -8.95 -7.51 -10.57
CA VAL A 13 -9.12 -6.78 -9.30
C VAL A 13 -8.93 -5.27 -9.50
N PHE A 14 -7.86 -4.82 -10.17
CA PHE A 14 -7.65 -3.40 -10.45
C PHE A 14 -8.78 -2.79 -11.27
N ARG A 15 -9.24 -3.50 -12.29
CA ARG A 15 -10.38 -3.07 -13.10
C ARG A 15 -11.66 -2.98 -12.26
N ALA A 16 -11.88 -3.93 -11.37
CA ALA A 16 -13.00 -3.90 -10.44
C ALA A 16 -12.92 -2.71 -9.48
N LEU A 17 -11.74 -2.39 -8.95
CA LEU A 17 -11.52 -1.29 -8.01
C LEU A 17 -11.46 0.09 -8.66
N SER A 18 -11.33 0.22 -9.98
CA SER A 18 -11.24 1.51 -10.66
C SER A 18 -12.51 2.37 -10.56
N ASP A 19 -13.67 1.74 -10.38
CA ASP A 19 -14.98 2.40 -10.32
C ASP A 19 -15.35 2.82 -8.88
N PRO A 20 -15.73 4.09 -8.64
CA PRO A 20 -16.07 4.57 -7.30
C PRO A 20 -17.33 3.94 -6.71
N ALA A 21 -18.32 3.55 -7.52
CA ALA A 21 -19.50 2.90 -7.03
C ALA A 21 -19.21 1.48 -6.52
N ARG A 22 -18.31 0.76 -7.19
CA ARG A 22 -17.87 -0.56 -6.74
C ARG A 22 -17.10 -0.47 -5.43
N ARG A 23 -16.22 0.53 -5.26
CA ARG A 23 -15.54 0.74 -3.97
C ARG A 23 -16.53 1.03 -2.85
N ARG A 24 -17.56 1.86 -3.07
CA ARG A 24 -18.61 2.11 -2.08
C ARG A 24 -19.39 0.84 -1.69
N LEU A 25 -19.63 -0.06 -2.64
CA LEU A 25 -20.26 -1.36 -2.34
C LEU A 25 -19.37 -2.23 -1.45
N LEU A 26 -18.06 -2.27 -1.72
CA LEU A 26 -17.10 -2.98 -0.88
C LEU A 26 -17.00 -2.36 0.52
N ASP A 27 -16.98 -1.02 0.64
CA ASP A 27 -16.98 -0.32 1.92
C ASP A 27 -18.22 -0.67 2.75
N ARG A 28 -19.40 -0.77 2.12
CA ARG A 28 -20.62 -1.20 2.81
C ARG A 28 -20.55 -2.64 3.29
N LEU A 29 -20.04 -3.53 2.44
CA LEU A 29 -19.83 -4.92 2.83
C LEU A 29 -18.79 -5.07 3.93
N ASN A 30 -17.76 -4.22 3.95
CA ASN A 30 -16.77 -4.19 5.02
C ASN A 30 -17.38 -3.74 6.36
N GLN A 31 -18.29 -2.75 6.33
CA GLN A 31 -18.99 -2.30 7.54
C GLN A 31 -19.97 -3.37 8.05
N ARG A 32 -20.67 -4.05 7.15
CA ARG A 32 -21.62 -5.11 7.46
C ARG A 32 -21.64 -6.16 6.35
N ASN A 33 -21.11 -7.33 6.62
CA ASN A 33 -21.13 -8.47 5.71
C ASN A 33 -22.52 -9.15 5.66
N GLY A 34 -22.77 -9.86 4.57
CA GLY A 34 -23.99 -10.63 4.40
C GLY A 34 -25.20 -9.77 4.02
N LEU A 35 -24.99 -8.67 3.31
CA LEU A 35 -26.07 -7.81 2.83
C LEU A 35 -26.75 -8.40 1.60
N THR A 36 -28.08 -8.26 1.56
CA THR A 36 -28.89 -8.55 0.37
C THR A 36 -28.77 -7.44 -0.67
N LEU A 37 -29.15 -7.73 -1.92
CA LEU A 37 -29.18 -6.70 -2.98
C LEU A 37 -30.08 -5.50 -2.59
N THR A 38 -31.18 -5.74 -1.91
CA THR A 38 -32.10 -4.68 -1.45
C THR A 38 -31.43 -3.75 -0.45
N GLU A 39 -30.71 -4.32 0.52
CA GLU A 39 -29.95 -3.55 1.51
C GLU A 39 -28.80 -2.79 0.85
N LEU A 40 -28.10 -3.39 -0.12
CA LEU A 40 -27.02 -2.73 -0.86
C LEU A 40 -27.52 -1.58 -1.74
N CYS A 41 -28.73 -1.66 -2.28
CA CYS A 41 -29.36 -0.56 -3.02
C CYS A 41 -29.77 0.60 -2.10
N ALA A 42 -30.14 0.32 -0.87
CA ALA A 42 -30.55 1.35 0.07
C ALA A 42 -29.35 2.27 0.41
N GLY A 43 -29.42 3.55 0.00
CA GLY A 43 -28.34 4.54 0.19
C GLY A 43 -27.29 4.59 -0.93
N MET A 44 -27.60 3.98 -2.08
CA MET A 44 -26.87 4.20 -3.32
C MET A 44 -27.75 5.01 -4.29
N ASP A 45 -27.25 6.14 -4.79
CA ASP A 45 -27.94 6.96 -5.80
C ASP A 45 -27.87 6.32 -7.19
N MET A 46 -28.35 5.08 -7.30
CA MET A 46 -28.36 4.34 -8.55
C MET A 46 -29.46 3.27 -8.59
N THR A 47 -29.79 2.87 -9.81
CA THR A 47 -30.83 1.85 -10.02
C THR A 47 -30.38 0.47 -9.51
N ARG A 48 -31.35 -0.34 -9.10
CA ARG A 48 -31.10 -1.74 -8.71
C ARG A 48 -30.33 -2.53 -9.79
N GLN A 49 -30.63 -2.27 -11.06
CA GLN A 49 -29.96 -2.91 -12.19
C GLN A 49 -28.48 -2.51 -12.26
N SER A 50 -28.17 -1.23 -12.01
CA SER A 50 -26.78 -0.76 -11.96
C SER A 50 -26.00 -1.40 -10.81
N VAL A 51 -26.61 -1.47 -9.61
CA VAL A 51 -26.00 -2.15 -8.45
C VAL A 51 -25.73 -3.61 -8.77
N THR A 52 -26.67 -4.32 -9.41
CA THR A 52 -26.46 -5.72 -9.83
C THR A 52 -25.27 -5.85 -10.74
N LYS A 53 -25.15 -5.01 -11.78
CA LYS A 53 -23.99 -5.04 -12.70
C LYS A 53 -22.66 -4.79 -11.99
N HIS A 54 -22.64 -3.87 -11.03
CA HIS A 54 -21.43 -3.62 -10.24
C HIS A 54 -21.07 -4.82 -9.35
N LEU A 55 -22.05 -5.46 -8.75
CA LEU A 55 -21.84 -6.67 -7.95
C LEU A 55 -21.34 -7.84 -8.80
N ASP A 56 -21.87 -8.02 -10.01
CA ASP A 56 -21.41 -9.05 -10.94
C ASP A 56 -19.91 -8.88 -11.27
N VAL A 57 -19.48 -7.64 -11.52
CA VAL A 57 -18.05 -7.34 -11.77
C VAL A 57 -17.19 -7.64 -10.54
N LEU A 58 -17.66 -7.31 -9.35
CA LEU A 58 -16.96 -7.60 -8.08
C LEU A 58 -16.91 -9.11 -7.80
N GLU A 59 -17.98 -9.84 -8.10
CA GLU A 59 -18.06 -11.29 -7.96
C GLU A 59 -17.09 -11.99 -8.95
N MET A 60 -17.05 -11.54 -10.21
CA MET A 60 -16.11 -12.04 -11.24
C MET A 60 -14.65 -11.78 -10.87
N ALA A 61 -14.34 -10.68 -10.19
CA ALA A 61 -13.01 -10.36 -9.70
C ALA A 61 -12.67 -11.05 -8.36
N GLY A 62 -13.56 -11.91 -7.85
CA GLY A 62 -13.38 -12.61 -6.58
C GLY A 62 -13.43 -11.72 -5.34
N LEU A 63 -13.79 -10.43 -5.46
CA LEU A 63 -13.90 -9.46 -4.36
C LEU A 63 -15.18 -9.59 -3.54
N VAL A 64 -16.20 -10.22 -4.12
CA VAL A 64 -17.48 -10.51 -3.47
C VAL A 64 -17.77 -11.99 -3.62
N ALA A 65 -18.03 -12.66 -2.51
CA ALA A 65 -18.58 -14.00 -2.47
C ALA A 65 -20.08 -13.93 -2.18
N THR A 66 -20.84 -14.87 -2.72
CA THR A 66 -22.29 -14.90 -2.52
C THR A 66 -22.75 -16.23 -1.92
N ARG A 67 -23.75 -16.14 -1.06
CA ARG A 67 -24.38 -17.32 -0.44
C ARG A 67 -25.91 -17.16 -0.47
N ARG A 68 -26.61 -18.23 -0.83
CA ARG A 68 -28.07 -18.27 -0.71
C ARG A 68 -28.47 -18.70 0.71
N GLN A 69 -29.39 -17.93 1.30
CA GLN A 69 -30.05 -18.27 2.54
C GLN A 69 -31.58 -18.22 2.28
N GLY A 70 -32.18 -19.38 2.14
CA GLY A 70 -33.56 -19.47 1.71
C GLY A 70 -33.77 -18.90 0.30
N ARG A 71 -34.60 -17.86 0.17
CA ARG A 71 -34.90 -17.18 -1.11
C ARG A 71 -33.99 -16.00 -1.40
N GLU A 72 -33.13 -15.61 -0.45
CA GLU A 72 -32.30 -14.44 -0.53
C GLU A 72 -30.85 -14.77 -0.90
N LYS A 73 -30.22 -13.94 -1.75
CA LYS A 73 -28.80 -13.97 -2.09
C LYS A 73 -28.11 -12.92 -1.23
N HIS A 74 -27.23 -13.38 -0.35
CA HIS A 74 -26.40 -12.55 0.51
C HIS A 74 -25.00 -12.39 -0.09
N HIS A 75 -24.43 -11.18 0.04
CA HIS A 75 -23.14 -10.81 -0.51
C HIS A 75 -22.15 -10.59 0.64
N TYR A 76 -20.94 -11.12 0.49
CA TYR A 76 -19.88 -11.06 1.48
C TYR A 76 -18.62 -10.50 0.85
N LEU A 77 -17.94 -9.60 1.55
CA LEU A 77 -16.63 -9.11 1.14
C LEU A 77 -15.60 -10.25 1.20
N ASN A 78 -14.85 -10.42 0.13
CA ASN A 78 -13.64 -11.22 0.11
C ASN A 78 -12.45 -10.32 -0.16
N ALA A 79 -11.65 -10.04 0.87
CA ALA A 79 -10.48 -9.17 0.78
C ALA A 79 -9.20 -9.92 0.34
N ALA A 80 -9.25 -11.25 0.20
CA ALA A 80 -8.07 -12.06 -0.15
C ALA A 80 -7.36 -11.56 -1.42
N PRO A 81 -8.04 -11.30 -2.57
CA PRO A 81 -7.37 -10.84 -3.78
C PRO A 81 -6.67 -9.49 -3.62
N ILE A 82 -7.18 -8.60 -2.76
CA ILE A 82 -6.55 -7.30 -2.47
C ILE A 82 -5.28 -7.52 -1.63
N ASN A 83 -5.35 -8.39 -0.63
CA ASN A 83 -4.21 -8.72 0.21
C ASN A 83 -3.11 -9.40 -0.59
N ASP A 84 -3.44 -10.30 -1.52
CA ASP A 84 -2.47 -10.96 -2.39
C ASP A 84 -1.71 -9.96 -3.26
N ILE A 85 -2.41 -8.95 -3.81
CA ILE A 85 -1.80 -7.85 -4.57
C ILE A 85 -0.90 -7.00 -3.66
N ALA A 86 -1.42 -6.59 -2.50
CA ALA A 86 -0.68 -5.78 -1.54
C ALA A 86 0.59 -6.51 -1.07
N ASP A 87 0.49 -7.76 -0.72
CA ASP A 87 1.62 -8.60 -0.30
C ASP A 87 2.69 -8.73 -1.39
N ARG A 88 2.27 -8.95 -2.64
CA ARG A 88 3.18 -9.06 -3.78
C ARG A 88 4.02 -7.79 -3.96
N TRP A 89 3.39 -6.61 -3.87
CA TRP A 89 4.07 -5.34 -4.12
C TRP A 89 4.79 -4.81 -2.90
N ILE A 90 4.19 -4.89 -1.71
CA ILE A 90 4.83 -4.49 -0.45
C ILE A 90 6.10 -5.31 -0.24
N ARG A 91 6.05 -6.64 -0.40
CA ARG A 91 7.25 -7.49 -0.26
C ARG A 91 8.35 -7.13 -1.26
N THR A 92 7.99 -6.76 -2.48
CA THR A 92 8.98 -6.37 -3.50
C THR A 92 9.68 -5.06 -3.13
N TYR A 93 8.91 -4.08 -2.67
CA TYR A 93 9.47 -2.78 -2.26
C TYR A 93 10.19 -2.84 -0.92
N ASP A 94 9.68 -3.58 0.05
CA ASP A 94 10.33 -3.75 1.35
C ASP A 94 11.63 -4.54 1.23
N ARG A 95 11.70 -5.51 0.32
CA ARG A 95 12.93 -6.26 0.06
C ARG A 95 14.05 -5.35 -0.45
N ALA A 96 13.77 -4.48 -1.42
CA ALA A 96 14.74 -3.52 -1.92
C ALA A 96 15.21 -2.54 -0.83
N ARG A 97 14.31 -2.14 0.07
CA ARG A 97 14.67 -1.33 1.24
C ARG A 97 15.53 -2.08 2.25
N ALA A 98 15.19 -3.33 2.54
CA ALA A 98 15.95 -4.17 3.48
C ALA A 98 17.35 -4.46 2.94
N GLU A 99 17.50 -4.71 1.64
CA GLU A 99 18.78 -4.88 0.97
C GLU A 99 19.62 -3.60 1.06
N ALA A 100 19.05 -2.43 0.75
CA ALA A 100 19.74 -1.15 0.85
C ALA A 100 20.19 -0.81 2.28
N LEU A 101 19.38 -1.14 3.30
CA LEU A 101 19.76 -0.97 4.70
C LEU A 101 20.86 -1.94 5.13
N SER A 102 20.86 -3.17 4.64
CA SER A 102 21.90 -4.17 4.88
C SER A 102 23.25 -3.75 4.27
N ASP A 103 23.20 -3.23 3.03
CA ASP A 103 24.39 -2.72 2.34
C ASP A 103 24.99 -1.51 3.07
N LEU A 104 24.13 -0.58 3.51
CA LEU A 104 24.56 0.57 4.31
C LEU A 104 25.20 0.15 5.62
N LYS A 105 24.61 -0.81 6.33
CA LYS A 105 25.18 -1.37 7.57
C LYS A 105 26.56 -1.96 7.33
N THR A 106 26.69 -2.80 6.29
CA THR A 106 27.97 -3.44 5.92
C THR A 106 29.03 -2.39 5.56
N ALA A 107 28.66 -1.34 4.82
CA ALA A 107 29.56 -0.25 4.47
C ALA A 107 30.02 0.54 5.71
N LEU A 108 29.13 0.80 6.67
CA LEU A 108 29.46 1.49 7.91
C LEU A 108 30.38 0.63 8.83
N GLU A 109 30.12 -0.67 8.91
CA GLU A 109 30.92 -1.60 9.68
C GLU A 109 32.35 -1.77 9.08
N ALA A 110 32.46 -1.88 7.76
CA ALA A 110 33.74 -1.93 7.05
C ALA A 110 34.56 -0.65 7.25
N ASN A 111 33.92 0.52 7.25
CA ASN A 111 34.58 1.80 7.47
C ASN A 111 35.01 1.99 8.92
N SER A 112 34.29 1.43 9.90
CA SER A 112 34.67 1.46 11.32
C SER A 112 35.89 0.55 11.62
N MET A 113 35.99 -0.58 10.94
CA MET A 113 37.17 -1.48 11.07
C MET A 113 38.45 -0.89 10.44
N SER A 114 38.31 -0.07 9.40
CA SER A 114 39.46 0.62 8.77
C SER A 114 39.97 1.77 9.62
N ALA A 115 39.20 2.31 10.53
CA ALA A 115 39.56 3.42 11.41
C ALA A 115 40.42 2.98 12.61
N THR A 116 40.55 1.67 12.91
CA THR A 116 41.26 1.17 14.11
C THR A 116 42.74 0.81 13.85
N THR A 117 43.22 0.92 12.61
CA THR A 117 44.59 0.44 12.28
C THR A 117 45.55 1.52 11.79
N ASN A 118 45.27 2.81 11.97
CA ASN A 118 46.28 3.81 11.60
C ASN A 118 46.27 5.03 12.52
N THR A 119 46.84 4.84 13.72
CA THR A 119 47.30 5.98 14.53
C THR A 119 48.81 6.11 14.34
N LYS A 120 49.23 6.73 13.27
CA LYS A 120 50.44 7.56 13.17
C LYS A 120 50.58 8.12 11.76
N ASP A 121 50.74 9.44 11.78
CA ASP A 121 51.21 10.31 10.71
C ASP A 121 50.29 10.59 9.50
N THR A 122 49.86 11.77 9.50
CA THR A 122 49.90 12.82 8.49
C THR A 122 48.59 13.61 8.46
N MET A 123 48.68 14.79 9.06
CA MET A 123 47.76 15.90 8.74
C MET A 123 47.76 16.11 7.21
N MET A 124 46.63 15.90 6.57
CA MET A 124 46.16 16.72 5.42
C MET A 124 44.73 16.34 5.05
N ASN A 125 43.83 17.17 5.53
CA ASN A 125 42.66 17.72 4.86
C ASN A 125 42.10 16.94 3.68
N ARG A 126 41.07 16.13 3.92
CA ARG A 126 40.03 15.86 2.91
C ARG A 126 38.71 15.61 3.62
N THR A 127 37.96 16.68 3.82
CA THR A 127 36.54 16.63 4.10
C THR A 127 35.84 16.11 2.83
N GLU A 128 35.75 14.80 2.67
CA GLU A 128 34.82 14.26 1.70
C GLU A 128 33.43 14.43 2.30
N ASN A 129 32.73 15.45 1.82
CA ASN A 129 31.31 15.66 2.10
C ASN A 129 30.53 14.45 1.55
N THR A 130 30.27 13.48 2.42
CA THR A 130 29.35 12.40 2.10
C THR A 130 27.95 13.00 2.14
N THR A 131 27.40 13.29 0.96
CA THR A 131 26.04 13.80 0.83
C THR A 131 25.07 12.64 0.84
N PHE A 132 24.25 12.54 1.87
CA PHE A 132 23.13 11.60 1.92
C PHE A 132 21.90 12.28 1.34
N VAL A 133 21.33 11.70 0.27
CA VAL A 133 20.11 12.21 -0.32
C VAL A 133 18.95 11.32 0.13
N TYR A 134 18.06 11.88 0.93
CA TYR A 134 16.79 11.26 1.30
C TYR A 134 15.68 11.86 0.46
N THR A 135 14.95 11.03 -0.27
CA THR A 135 13.73 11.47 -0.99
C THR A 135 12.51 10.97 -0.22
N THR A 136 11.75 11.88 0.35
CA THR A 136 10.50 11.59 1.05
C THR A 136 9.39 12.37 0.38
N TYR A 137 8.29 11.67 0.05
CA TYR A 137 7.09 12.30 -0.48
C TYR A 137 6.15 12.64 0.68
N ILE A 138 5.98 13.95 0.94
CA ILE A 138 5.10 14.45 2.01
C ILE A 138 3.88 15.08 1.35
N HIS A 139 2.69 14.61 1.70
CA HIS A 139 1.43 15.14 1.21
C HIS A 139 1.04 16.42 1.98
N ALA A 140 1.84 17.48 1.79
CA ALA A 140 1.63 18.78 2.40
C ALA A 140 2.10 19.90 1.46
N THR A 141 1.65 21.14 1.68
CA THR A 141 2.16 22.30 0.94
C THR A 141 3.62 22.58 1.30
N PRO A 142 4.43 23.15 0.39
CA PRO A 142 5.83 23.47 0.65
C PRO A 142 6.02 24.33 1.92
N GLU A 143 5.10 25.25 2.18
CA GLU A 143 5.14 26.14 3.35
C GLU A 143 4.97 25.37 4.67
N LYS A 144 4.05 24.38 4.69
CA LYS A 144 3.85 23.52 5.88
C LYS A 144 5.04 22.60 6.12
N VAL A 145 5.66 22.10 5.06
CA VAL A 145 6.88 21.28 5.16
C VAL A 145 8.02 22.13 5.71
N TRP A 146 8.20 23.33 5.18
CA TRP A 146 9.23 24.25 5.64
C TRP A 146 9.04 24.65 7.11
N GLN A 147 7.81 24.95 7.52
CA GLN A 147 7.46 25.30 8.90
C GLN A 147 7.76 24.12 9.85
N GLY A 148 7.43 22.87 9.47
CA GLY A 148 7.74 21.68 10.25
C GLY A 148 9.24 21.39 10.40
N LEU A 149 10.05 21.75 9.40
CA LEU A 149 11.51 21.58 9.44
C LEU A 149 12.24 22.68 10.22
N THR A 150 11.66 23.87 10.30
CA THR A 150 12.31 25.04 10.92
C THR A 150 11.75 25.38 12.31
N ASP A 151 10.61 24.83 12.71
CA ASP A 151 10.01 25.08 14.02
C ASP A 151 10.70 24.25 15.11
N PRO A 152 11.33 24.90 16.12
CA PRO A 152 12.01 24.19 17.21
C PRO A 152 11.09 23.33 18.08
N ALA A 153 9.79 23.57 18.06
CA ALA A 153 8.82 22.78 18.80
C ALA A 153 8.58 21.41 18.13
N PHE A 154 8.70 21.34 16.79
CA PHE A 154 8.60 20.10 16.03
C PHE A 154 9.90 19.27 16.06
N THR A 155 11.06 19.93 15.94
CA THR A 155 12.37 19.24 15.87
C THR A 155 12.84 18.67 17.21
N LYS A 156 12.23 19.06 18.33
CA LYS A 156 12.54 18.49 19.67
C LYS A 156 11.76 17.21 20.01
N GLN A 157 10.82 16.79 19.18
CA GLN A 157 9.98 15.60 19.41
C GLN A 157 10.47 14.35 18.67
N TYR A 158 11.47 14.49 17.84
CA TYR A 158 12.14 13.43 17.07
C TYR A 158 13.66 13.59 17.25
#